data_cea2fdcd5847ddaf31ba102a544d99b4
#
_entry.id   cea2fdcd5847ddaf31ba102a544d99b4
#
_cell.length_a   1.000
_cell.length_b   1.000
_cell.length_c   1.000
_cell.angle_alpha   90.00
_cell.angle_beta   90.00
_cell.angle_gamma   90.00
#
_symmetry.space_group_name_H-M   'P 1'
#
loop_
_entity.id
_entity.type
_entity.pdbx_description
1 polymer ?
#
loop_
_entity_poly.entity_id
_entity_poly.type
_entity_poly.pdbx_seq_one_letter_code
_entity_poly.pdbx_strand_id
1 'polypeptide(L)'
;AFTFQGEALERRVRPLANSVGAKIILPCDVTNAASIDATFAEIEKQWGKLDFVVHAIAFSNKDELKGRYLDTTPDNFALTMNVSCYSFTAVAQRAVPLMKAGGSLLTLTYYGAERVMPHYNIMGVAKAALEASVRYLAEDLGKKAIRVNAISAGPIKTLAAAGIGDFRFILKWNELNAPL
;
A
#
# COMPACT_ATOMS: atom_id res chain seq x y z
N ALA A 1 12.96 -2.23 8.55
CA ALA A 1 12.65 -0.81 8.46
C ALA A 1 11.15 -0.58 8.42
N PHE A 2 10.70 0.53 8.96
CA PHE A 2 9.34 1.03 8.82
C PHE A 2 9.38 2.45 8.29
N THR A 3 8.35 2.83 7.54
CA THR A 3 8.21 4.19 7.03
C THR A 3 6.86 4.79 7.43
N PHE A 4 6.78 6.10 7.45
CA PHE A 4 5.58 6.86 7.77
C PHE A 4 5.52 8.17 6.99
N GLN A 5 4.33 8.71 6.76
CA GLN A 5 4.15 10.03 6.16
C GLN A 5 3.66 11.03 7.23
N GLY A 6 4.49 12.05 7.50
CA GLY A 6 4.16 13.14 8.41
C GLY A 6 4.08 12.73 9.90
N GLU A 7 4.10 13.73 10.76
CA GLU A 7 4.19 13.57 12.22
C GLU A 7 3.01 12.81 12.84
N ALA A 8 1.81 12.97 12.28
CA ALA A 8 0.62 12.31 12.79
C ALA A 8 0.72 10.78 12.70
N LEU A 9 1.30 10.26 11.61
CA LEU A 9 1.55 8.84 11.43
C LEU A 9 2.80 8.38 12.17
N GLU A 10 3.82 9.23 12.30
CA GLU A 10 5.01 8.92 13.11
C GLU A 10 4.66 8.50 14.53
N ARG A 11 3.81 9.27 15.19
CA ARG A 11 3.34 9.01 16.56
C ARG A 11 2.69 7.63 16.73
N ARG A 12 2.13 7.06 15.65
CA ARG A 12 1.50 5.74 15.63
C ARG A 12 2.47 4.64 15.21
N VAL A 13 3.27 4.90 14.19
CA VAL A 13 4.20 3.90 13.62
C VAL A 13 5.37 3.63 14.56
N ARG A 14 5.96 4.66 15.15
CA ARG A 14 7.16 4.53 15.97
C ARG A 14 7.00 3.58 17.16
N PRO A 15 5.93 3.66 17.98
CA PRO A 15 5.74 2.69 19.07
C PRO A 15 5.59 1.24 18.58
N LEU A 16 4.85 1.02 17.48
CA LEU A 16 4.65 -0.30 16.88
C LEU A 16 5.95 -0.86 16.30
N ALA A 17 6.70 -0.04 15.58
CA ALA A 17 7.99 -0.42 15.03
C ALA A 17 9.00 -0.78 16.14
N ASN A 18 9.02 -0.01 17.23
CA ASN A 18 9.86 -0.29 18.39
C ASN A 18 9.46 -1.59 19.09
N SER A 19 8.16 -1.91 19.20
CA SER A 19 7.68 -3.13 19.84
C SER A 19 8.14 -4.41 19.14
N VAL A 20 8.47 -4.33 17.84
CA VAL A 20 9.04 -5.44 17.05
C VAL A 20 10.55 -5.30 16.83
N GLY A 21 11.21 -4.42 17.58
CA GLY A 21 12.66 -4.24 17.55
C GLY A 21 13.21 -3.58 16.27
N ALA A 22 12.38 -2.83 15.54
CA ALA A 22 12.82 -2.13 14.36
C ALA A 22 13.81 -1.01 14.69
N LYS A 23 14.96 -1.02 14.03
CA LYS A 23 16.02 -0.02 14.24
C LYS A 23 15.97 1.14 13.26
N ILE A 24 15.32 0.95 12.10
CA ILE A 24 15.21 1.95 11.04
C ILE A 24 13.74 2.36 10.94
N ILE A 25 13.44 3.62 11.22
CA ILE A 25 12.10 4.22 11.14
C ILE A 25 12.26 5.58 10.47
N LEU A 26 11.80 5.71 9.22
CA LEU A 26 12.08 6.85 8.36
C LEU A 26 10.81 7.54 7.86
N PRO A 27 10.83 8.86 7.67
CA PRO A 27 9.78 9.53 6.91
C PRO A 27 9.86 9.11 5.45
N CYS A 28 8.71 8.83 4.83
CA CYS A 28 8.60 8.54 3.40
C CYS A 28 7.25 9.00 2.88
N ASP A 29 7.26 10.03 2.05
CA ASP A 29 6.10 10.46 1.29
C ASP A 29 6.20 9.90 -0.13
N VAL A 30 5.32 8.96 -0.46
CA VAL A 30 5.31 8.30 -1.76
C VAL A 30 4.83 9.18 -2.92
N THR A 31 4.32 10.39 -2.62
CA THR A 31 3.99 11.39 -3.63
C THR A 31 5.21 12.21 -4.05
N ASN A 32 6.31 12.10 -3.31
CA ASN A 32 7.56 12.82 -3.52
C ASN A 32 8.71 11.85 -3.83
N ALA A 33 9.17 11.85 -5.07
CA ALA A 33 10.24 10.98 -5.53
C ALA A 33 11.53 11.12 -4.69
N ALA A 34 11.92 12.35 -4.33
CA ALA A 34 13.10 12.61 -3.51
C ALA A 34 12.96 12.00 -2.09
N SER A 35 11.75 11.95 -1.54
CA SER A 35 11.48 11.30 -0.25
C SER A 35 11.66 9.78 -0.33
N ILE A 36 11.21 9.16 -1.42
CA ILE A 36 11.45 7.74 -1.67
C ILE A 36 12.96 7.49 -1.85
N ASP A 37 13.63 8.29 -2.66
CA ASP A 37 15.07 8.16 -2.91
C ASP A 37 15.88 8.26 -1.61
N ALA A 38 15.60 9.25 -0.76
CA ALA A 38 16.26 9.41 0.54
C ALA A 38 16.03 8.22 1.48
N THR A 39 14.82 7.66 1.47
CA THR A 39 14.47 6.46 2.26
C THR A 39 15.32 5.26 1.84
N PHE A 40 15.41 4.99 0.53
CA PHE A 40 16.17 3.85 0.03
C PHE A 40 17.70 4.05 0.12
N ALA A 41 18.18 5.29 0.00
CA ALA A 41 19.60 5.60 0.25
C ALA A 41 20.00 5.28 1.70
N GLU A 42 19.15 5.62 2.68
CA GLU A 42 19.44 5.28 4.09
C GLU A 42 19.34 3.77 4.34
N ILE A 43 18.40 3.06 3.72
CA ILE A 43 18.31 1.59 3.79
C ILE A 43 19.56 0.94 3.19
N GLU A 44 20.02 1.41 2.03
CA GLU A 44 21.24 0.93 1.39
C GLU A 44 22.48 1.12 2.28
N LYS A 45 22.62 2.31 2.85
CA LYS A 45 23.70 2.64 3.77
C LYS A 45 23.73 1.74 5.01
N GLN A 46 22.56 1.42 5.58
CA GLN A 46 22.45 0.64 6.81
C GLN A 46 22.53 -0.88 6.59
N TRP A 47 21.94 -1.39 5.50
CA TRP A 47 21.80 -2.81 5.25
C TRP A 47 22.52 -3.30 4.00
N GLY A 48 22.76 -2.45 3.00
CA GLY A 48 23.38 -2.80 1.73
C GLY A 48 22.58 -3.73 0.83
N LYS A 49 21.53 -4.35 1.36
CA LYS A 49 20.62 -5.26 0.64
C LYS A 49 19.21 -5.26 1.22
N LEU A 50 18.27 -5.76 0.40
CA LEU A 50 16.90 -6.06 0.80
C LEU A 50 16.53 -7.49 0.39
N ASP A 51 15.78 -8.17 1.24
CA ASP A 51 15.22 -9.49 0.97
C ASP A 51 13.73 -9.37 0.63
N PHE A 52 13.01 -8.41 1.19
CA PHE A 52 11.60 -8.15 0.86
C PHE A 52 11.16 -6.72 1.15
N VAL A 53 10.06 -6.33 0.50
CA VAL A 53 9.32 -5.09 0.76
C VAL A 53 7.84 -5.40 0.93
N VAL A 54 7.22 -4.82 1.94
CA VAL A 54 5.76 -4.80 2.11
C VAL A 54 5.27 -3.38 1.86
N HIS A 55 4.51 -3.20 0.80
CA HIS A 55 3.85 -1.95 0.44
C HIS A 55 2.42 -1.96 0.98
N ALA A 56 2.21 -1.33 2.13
CA ALA A 56 0.93 -1.24 2.82
C ALA A 56 0.41 0.20 2.81
N ILE A 57 0.30 0.79 1.62
CA ILE A 57 -0.01 2.21 1.42
C ILE A 57 -1.26 2.34 0.54
N ALA A 58 -2.20 3.19 0.97
CA ALA A 58 -3.33 3.62 0.17
C ALA A 58 -3.89 4.93 0.73
N PHE A 59 -4.37 5.80 -0.16
CA PHE A 59 -5.04 7.03 0.21
C PHE A 59 -6.02 7.48 -0.88
N SER A 60 -7.13 8.04 -0.45
CA SER A 60 -8.09 8.78 -1.27
C SER A 60 -8.79 9.82 -0.41
N ASN A 61 -9.36 10.85 -1.03
CA ASN A 61 -10.19 11.82 -0.33
C ASN A 61 -11.45 11.12 0.21
N LYS A 62 -11.60 11.13 1.53
CA LYS A 62 -12.67 10.44 2.24
C LYS A 62 -14.07 10.91 1.84
N ASP A 63 -14.22 12.18 1.52
CA ASP A 63 -15.54 12.73 1.21
C ASP A 63 -16.02 12.23 -0.16
N GLU A 64 -15.10 12.00 -1.11
CA GLU A 64 -15.43 11.43 -2.41
C GLU A 64 -15.64 9.91 -2.39
N LEU A 65 -15.20 9.22 -1.35
CA LEU A 65 -15.53 7.80 -1.17
C LEU A 65 -16.99 7.58 -0.73
N LYS A 66 -17.63 8.57 -0.12
CA LYS A 66 -19.04 8.49 0.33
C LYS A 66 -20.05 8.77 -0.78
N GLY A 67 -19.65 9.51 -1.81
CA GLY A 67 -20.51 9.92 -2.92
C GLY A 67 -20.68 8.84 -3.99
N ARG A 68 -21.13 9.24 -5.18
CA ARG A 68 -21.15 8.37 -6.36
C ARG A 68 -19.78 8.37 -7.01
N TYR A 69 -19.38 7.24 -7.58
CA TYR A 69 -18.14 7.17 -8.36
C TYR A 69 -18.12 8.19 -9.52
N LEU A 70 -19.29 8.45 -10.12
CA LEU A 70 -19.44 9.42 -11.23
C LEU A 70 -19.00 10.85 -10.83
N ASP A 71 -19.03 11.19 -9.55
CA ASP A 71 -18.70 12.53 -9.05
C ASP A 71 -17.20 12.65 -8.67
N THR A 72 -16.40 11.62 -8.95
CA THR A 72 -14.95 11.63 -8.68
C THR A 72 -14.28 12.76 -9.46
N THR A 73 -13.56 13.63 -8.74
CA THR A 73 -12.81 14.73 -9.36
C THR A 73 -11.53 14.24 -10.02
N PRO A 74 -11.03 14.92 -11.09
CA PRO A 74 -9.74 14.60 -11.70
C PRO A 74 -8.58 14.61 -10.71
N ASP A 75 -8.56 15.56 -9.79
CA ASP A 75 -7.51 15.71 -8.79
C ASP A 75 -7.47 14.54 -7.81
N ASN A 76 -8.63 14.14 -7.28
CA ASN A 76 -8.68 12.98 -6.38
C ASN A 76 -8.44 11.67 -7.13
N PHE A 77 -8.86 11.58 -8.39
CA PHE A 77 -8.53 10.43 -9.25
C PHE A 77 -7.01 10.29 -9.38
N ALA A 78 -6.32 11.37 -9.78
CA ALA A 78 -4.87 11.38 -9.95
C ALA A 78 -4.15 11.09 -8.62
N LEU A 79 -4.55 11.72 -7.53
CA LEU A 79 -4.00 11.50 -6.20
C LEU A 79 -4.16 10.04 -5.74
N THR A 80 -5.37 9.48 -5.87
CA THR A 80 -5.66 8.11 -5.45
C THR A 80 -4.85 7.11 -6.27
N MET A 81 -4.77 7.28 -7.58
CA MET A 81 -3.98 6.43 -8.47
C MET A 81 -2.48 6.53 -8.17
N ASN A 82 -1.96 7.73 -7.92
CA ASN A 82 -0.57 7.93 -7.58
C ASN A 82 -0.21 7.23 -6.26
N VAL A 83 -0.96 7.49 -5.19
CA VAL A 83 -0.66 6.96 -3.85
C VAL A 83 -1.01 5.49 -3.71
N SER A 84 -2.14 5.02 -4.28
CA SER A 84 -2.66 3.68 -4.01
C SER A 84 -2.31 2.64 -5.08
N CYS A 85 -1.69 3.06 -6.19
CA CYS A 85 -1.27 2.19 -7.28
C CYS A 85 0.19 2.46 -7.69
N TYR A 86 0.49 3.63 -8.27
CA TYR A 86 1.80 3.92 -8.83
C TYR A 86 2.93 3.88 -7.79
N SER A 87 2.65 4.26 -6.56
CA SER A 87 3.64 4.24 -5.48
C SER A 87 4.28 2.86 -5.28
N PHE A 88 3.55 1.76 -5.56
CA PHE A 88 4.12 0.41 -5.51
C PHE A 88 5.21 0.22 -6.57
N THR A 89 4.96 0.69 -7.79
CA THR A 89 5.96 0.67 -8.86
C THR A 89 7.16 1.57 -8.53
N ALA A 90 6.90 2.79 -8.01
CA ALA A 90 7.96 3.72 -7.61
C ALA A 90 8.85 3.16 -6.49
N VAL A 91 8.27 2.46 -5.52
CA VAL A 91 8.99 1.75 -4.45
C VAL A 91 9.78 0.56 -5.03
N ALA A 92 9.17 -0.23 -5.92
CA ALA A 92 9.84 -1.35 -6.57
C ALA A 92 11.09 -0.91 -7.35
N GLN A 93 11.01 0.22 -8.08
CA GLN A 93 12.17 0.78 -8.82
C GLN A 93 13.39 1.02 -7.92
N ARG A 94 13.19 1.43 -6.67
CA ARG A 94 14.26 1.70 -5.70
C ARG A 94 14.69 0.45 -4.93
N ALA A 95 13.77 -0.47 -4.69
CA ALA A 95 14.05 -1.70 -3.96
C ALA A 95 14.84 -2.72 -4.79
N VAL A 96 14.49 -2.89 -6.07
CA VAL A 96 15.07 -3.90 -6.95
C VAL A 96 16.61 -3.85 -7.04
N PRO A 97 17.28 -2.69 -7.14
CA PRO A 97 18.74 -2.62 -7.13
C PRO A 97 19.39 -3.20 -5.86
N LEU A 98 18.67 -3.21 -4.75
CA LEU A 98 19.13 -3.75 -3.45
C LEU A 98 18.81 -5.24 -3.29
N MET A 99 17.99 -5.84 -4.18
CA MET A 99 17.59 -7.26 -4.15
C MET A 99 18.49 -8.12 -5.04
N LYS A 100 19.80 -8.08 -4.80
CA LYS A 100 20.82 -8.72 -5.66
C LYS A 100 20.74 -10.25 -5.70
N ALA A 101 20.18 -10.87 -4.68
CA ALA A 101 20.02 -12.34 -4.57
C ALA A 101 18.58 -12.80 -4.80
N GLY A 102 17.76 -11.96 -5.46
CA GLY A 102 16.32 -12.14 -5.53
C GLY A 102 15.60 -11.57 -4.32
N GLY A 103 14.28 -11.80 -4.22
CA GLY A 103 13.52 -11.26 -3.12
C GLY A 103 12.00 -11.35 -3.29
N SER A 104 11.28 -10.56 -2.51
CA SER A 104 9.82 -10.52 -2.56
C SER A 104 9.28 -9.10 -2.42
N LEU A 105 8.43 -8.69 -3.36
CA LEU A 105 7.61 -7.49 -3.25
C LEU A 105 6.18 -7.92 -2.94
N LEU A 106 5.59 -7.34 -1.92
CA LEU A 106 4.24 -7.64 -1.47
C LEU A 106 3.44 -6.35 -1.34
N THR A 107 2.22 -6.32 -1.88
CA THR A 107 1.29 -5.23 -1.65
C THR A 107 -0.04 -5.72 -1.07
N LEU A 108 -0.89 -4.81 -0.64
CA LEU A 108 -2.22 -5.12 -0.11
C LEU A 108 -3.30 -4.64 -1.09
N THR A 109 -4.15 -5.55 -1.49
CA THR A 109 -5.35 -5.27 -2.27
C THR A 109 -6.62 -5.59 -1.48
N TYR A 110 -7.76 -5.45 -2.09
CA TYR A 110 -9.05 -5.70 -1.48
C TYR A 110 -10.06 -6.12 -2.55
N TYR A 111 -11.03 -6.93 -2.17
CA TYR A 111 -12.08 -7.46 -3.04
C TYR A 111 -12.82 -6.41 -3.88
N GLY A 112 -12.80 -5.15 -3.45
CA GLY A 112 -13.28 -4.01 -4.25
C GLY A 112 -12.55 -3.78 -5.59
N ALA A 113 -11.44 -4.47 -5.84
CA ALA A 113 -10.78 -4.50 -7.16
C ALA A 113 -11.56 -5.33 -8.19
N GLU A 114 -12.29 -6.35 -7.73
CA GLU A 114 -13.03 -7.31 -8.57
C GLU A 114 -14.53 -7.04 -8.57
N ARG A 115 -15.08 -6.54 -7.47
CA ARG A 115 -16.51 -6.30 -7.26
C ARG A 115 -16.77 -4.89 -6.78
N VAL A 116 -17.91 -4.33 -7.20
CA VAL A 116 -18.34 -3.04 -6.68
C VAL A 116 -18.65 -3.15 -5.19
N MET A 117 -17.91 -2.41 -4.39
CA MET A 117 -18.11 -2.29 -2.95
C MET A 117 -18.68 -0.91 -2.63
N PRO A 118 -19.77 -0.80 -1.88
CA PRO A 118 -20.32 0.49 -1.45
C PRO A 118 -19.24 1.36 -0.76
N HIS A 119 -19.22 2.65 -1.08
CA HIS A 119 -18.29 3.62 -0.48
C HIS A 119 -16.79 3.32 -0.68
N TYR A 120 -16.46 2.56 -1.72
CA TYR A 120 -15.09 2.28 -2.09
C TYR A 120 -14.65 3.02 -3.36
N ASN A 121 -15.57 3.29 -4.28
CA ASN A 121 -15.47 4.17 -5.45
C ASN A 121 -14.10 4.10 -6.17
N ILE A 122 -13.42 5.24 -6.28
CA ILE A 122 -12.11 5.34 -6.97
C ILE A 122 -11.03 4.42 -6.36
N MET A 123 -11.15 4.09 -5.08
CA MET A 123 -10.21 3.15 -4.45
C MET A 123 -10.31 1.74 -5.08
N GLY A 124 -11.52 1.32 -5.48
CA GLY A 124 -11.71 0.05 -6.21
C GLY A 124 -10.97 0.05 -7.55
N VAL A 125 -11.07 1.14 -8.30
CA VAL A 125 -10.34 1.33 -9.58
C VAL A 125 -8.82 1.31 -9.34
N ALA A 126 -8.34 2.00 -8.31
CA ALA A 126 -6.92 2.01 -7.96
C ALA A 126 -6.41 0.63 -7.55
N LYS A 127 -7.22 -0.17 -6.83
CA LYS A 127 -6.84 -1.55 -6.46
C LYS A 127 -6.85 -2.49 -7.66
N ALA A 128 -7.78 -2.34 -8.61
CA ALA A 128 -7.75 -3.10 -9.85
C ALA A 128 -6.48 -2.78 -10.69
N ALA A 129 -6.11 -1.50 -10.78
CA ALA A 129 -4.87 -1.08 -11.42
C ALA A 129 -3.62 -1.60 -10.68
N LEU A 130 -3.64 -1.61 -9.34
CA LEU A 130 -2.56 -2.17 -8.51
C LEU A 130 -2.38 -3.67 -8.78
N GLU A 131 -3.46 -4.45 -8.87
CA GLU A 131 -3.40 -5.88 -9.19
C GLU A 131 -2.85 -6.13 -10.60
N ALA A 132 -3.19 -5.28 -11.57
CA ALA A 132 -2.56 -5.31 -12.88
C ALA A 132 -1.06 -5.02 -12.77
N SER A 133 -0.66 -4.00 -12.02
CA SER A 133 0.76 -3.65 -11.79
C SER A 133 1.54 -4.78 -11.15
N VAL A 134 0.94 -5.55 -10.23
CA VAL A 134 1.56 -6.75 -9.64
C VAL A 134 1.94 -7.76 -10.72
N ARG A 135 1.04 -8.02 -11.69
CA ARG A 135 1.30 -8.98 -12.78
C ARG A 135 2.42 -8.51 -13.71
N TYR A 136 2.41 -7.23 -14.11
CA TYR A 136 3.48 -6.67 -14.95
C TYR A 136 4.83 -6.66 -14.24
N LEU A 137 4.87 -6.24 -12.98
CA LEU A 137 6.11 -6.28 -12.19
C LEU A 137 6.61 -7.70 -11.95
N ALA A 138 5.70 -8.69 -11.80
CA ALA A 138 6.09 -10.09 -11.66
C ALA A 138 6.76 -10.64 -12.92
N GLU A 139 6.25 -10.27 -14.11
CA GLU A 139 6.87 -10.62 -15.40
C GLU A 139 8.25 -9.98 -15.54
N ASP A 140 8.34 -8.66 -15.32
CA ASP A 140 9.59 -7.91 -15.46
C ASP A 140 10.71 -8.42 -14.52
N LEU A 141 10.34 -8.83 -13.32
CA LEU A 141 11.28 -9.13 -12.23
C LEU A 141 11.53 -10.63 -12.02
N GLY A 142 10.74 -11.50 -12.64
CA GLY A 142 10.85 -12.95 -12.49
C GLY A 142 12.26 -13.48 -12.84
N LYS A 143 12.87 -12.99 -13.90
CA LYS A 143 14.25 -13.34 -14.32
C LYS A 143 15.32 -12.92 -13.30
N LYS A 144 15.00 -12.02 -12.38
CA LYS A 144 15.87 -11.60 -11.28
C LYS A 144 15.59 -12.38 -9.99
N ALA A 145 14.78 -13.44 -10.05
CA ALA A 145 14.31 -14.21 -8.89
C ALA A 145 13.58 -13.35 -7.84
N ILE A 146 12.92 -12.28 -8.28
CA ILE A 146 12.09 -11.42 -7.41
C ILE A 146 10.63 -11.78 -7.66
N ARG A 147 9.95 -12.22 -6.60
CA ARG A 147 8.52 -12.52 -6.62
C ARG A 147 7.71 -11.27 -6.29
N VAL A 148 6.63 -11.05 -7.02
CA VAL A 148 5.72 -9.92 -6.78
C VAL A 148 4.31 -10.45 -6.54
N ASN A 149 3.72 -10.14 -5.40
CA ASN A 149 2.44 -10.66 -4.99
C ASN A 149 1.58 -9.57 -4.33
N ALA A 150 0.27 -9.83 -4.28
CA ALA A 150 -0.68 -9.05 -3.49
C ALA A 150 -1.44 -9.97 -2.53
N ILE A 151 -1.79 -9.45 -1.36
CA ILE A 151 -2.74 -10.08 -0.44
C ILE A 151 -4.06 -9.33 -0.57
N SER A 152 -5.11 -10.03 -1.00
CA SER A 152 -6.49 -9.55 -0.91
C SER A 152 -6.97 -9.77 0.52
N ALA A 153 -6.77 -8.76 1.36
CA ALA A 153 -7.09 -8.84 2.78
C ALA A 153 -8.60 -8.74 3.00
N GLY A 154 -9.12 -9.52 3.95
CA GLY A 154 -10.45 -9.32 4.50
C GLY A 154 -10.55 -7.99 5.28
N PRO A 155 -11.73 -7.67 5.83
CA PRO A 155 -11.91 -6.44 6.59
C PRO A 155 -11.13 -6.50 7.91
N ILE A 156 -10.08 -5.69 8.01
CA ILE A 156 -9.26 -5.54 9.21
C ILE A 156 -9.49 -4.16 9.80
N LYS A 157 -9.70 -4.08 11.11
CA LYS A 157 -9.91 -2.82 11.83
C LYS A 157 -8.63 -2.00 11.84
N THR A 158 -8.48 -1.12 10.85
CA THR A 158 -7.33 -0.23 10.69
C THR A 158 -7.77 1.23 10.63
N LEU A 159 -6.81 2.15 10.70
CA LEU A 159 -7.07 3.57 10.50
C LEU A 159 -7.62 3.86 9.08
N ALA A 160 -7.08 3.21 8.07
CA ALA A 160 -7.54 3.34 6.68
C ALA A 160 -8.99 2.85 6.53
N ALA A 161 -9.33 1.74 7.16
CA ALA A 161 -10.67 1.17 7.15
C ALA A 161 -11.73 2.08 7.80
N ALA A 162 -11.34 2.90 8.78
CA ALA A 162 -12.23 3.89 9.39
C ALA A 162 -12.70 4.99 8.41
N GLY A 163 -12.05 5.12 7.25
CA GLY A 163 -12.46 6.01 6.16
C GLY A 163 -13.57 5.45 5.27
N ILE A 164 -13.80 4.13 5.31
CA ILE A 164 -14.82 3.45 4.50
C ILE A 164 -16.17 3.57 5.21
N GLY A 165 -17.22 4.01 4.49
CA GLY A 165 -18.58 4.01 5.01
C GLY A 165 -19.04 2.58 5.37
N ASP A 166 -19.87 2.47 6.39
CA ASP A 166 -20.47 1.21 6.85
C ASP A 166 -19.47 0.10 7.20
N PHE A 167 -18.21 0.44 7.46
CA PHE A 167 -17.16 -0.54 7.76
C PHE A 167 -17.51 -1.44 8.96
N ARG A 168 -18.28 -0.94 9.94
CA ARG A 168 -18.76 -1.75 11.07
C ARG A 168 -19.69 -2.87 10.62
N PHE A 169 -20.54 -2.60 9.63
CA PHE A 169 -21.42 -3.62 9.04
C PHE A 169 -20.60 -4.66 8.30
N ILE A 170 -19.61 -4.25 7.51
CA ILE A 170 -18.70 -5.16 6.79
C ILE A 170 -17.94 -6.06 7.76
N LEU A 171 -17.43 -5.52 8.86
CA LEU A 171 -16.77 -6.31 9.92
C LEU A 171 -17.71 -7.33 10.52
N LYS A 172 -18.93 -6.91 10.90
CA LYS A 172 -19.91 -7.82 11.53
C LYS A 172 -20.37 -8.90 10.56
N TRP A 173 -20.62 -8.55 9.30
CA TRP A 173 -20.98 -9.52 8.28
C TRP A 173 -19.86 -10.57 8.07
N ASN A 174 -18.61 -10.13 8.03
CA ASN A 174 -17.47 -11.04 7.89
C ASN A 174 -17.32 -11.96 9.11
N GLU A 175 -17.44 -11.41 10.32
CA GLU A 175 -17.40 -12.19 11.57
C GLU A 175 -18.45 -13.32 11.59
N LEU A 176 -19.65 -13.06 11.04
CA LEU A 176 -20.76 -14.03 11.02
C LEU A 176 -20.65 -15.06 9.87
N ASN A 177 -19.92 -14.74 8.81
CA ASN A 177 -19.89 -15.54 7.58
C ASN A 177 -18.51 -16.13 7.27
N ALA A 178 -17.45 -15.71 7.95
CA ALA A 178 -16.13 -16.31 7.79
C ALA A 178 -16.14 -17.73 8.39
N PRO A 179 -15.52 -18.72 7.70
CA PRO A 179 -15.49 -20.10 8.18
C PRO A 179 -14.65 -20.31 9.45
N LEU A 180 -13.76 -19.37 9.76
CA LEU A 180 -12.82 -19.40 10.91
C LEU A 180 -12.87 -18.08 11.65
#